data_f97a86d4d8d5c4648c092c73ad3b1e54
#
_entry.id   f97a86d4d8d5c4648c092c73ad3b1e54
#
_cell.length_a   1.000
_cell.length_b   1.000
_cell.length_c   1.000
_cell.angle_alpha   90.00
_cell.angle_beta   90.00
_cell.angle_gamma   90.00
#
_symmetry.space_group_name_H-M   'P 1'
#
loop_
_entity.id
_entity.type
_entity.pdbx_description
1 polymer ?
#
loop_
_entity_poly.entity_id
_entity_poly.type
_entity_poly.pdbx_seq_one_letter_code
_entity_poly.pdbx_strand_id
1 'polypeptide(L)'
;IKIIRKVWKGQIGIHSHDNIGRALQNSLEGINFGINWVDATVTGMGRGPGNTQTEYLISELSNKSNKIKSIFPIIELIEKYFNKMKEKYQWGTNPYYFLSGKFGIHPTYIQDMLSLNYSRKELLAAIEQLKLSGASRYKVDLVRSEFQKTVKLKKGTWSPTNLRKKKDVFLLASGPSLTDYKDEIEKYISKNKPYVVALNTNVAINKKLINAYVACNPINLIADLNHYKN
;
A
#
# COMPACT_ATOMS: atom_id res chain seq x y z
N ILE A 1 20.62 -22.26 1.27
CA ILE A 1 21.61 -22.76 2.25
C ILE A 1 22.47 -23.84 1.60
N LYS A 2 21.91 -24.93 1.04
CA LYS A 2 22.69 -26.02 0.40
C LYS A 2 23.70 -25.51 -0.65
N ILE A 3 23.31 -24.52 -1.48
CA ILE A 3 24.21 -23.92 -2.49
C ILE A 3 25.33 -23.13 -1.82
N ILE A 4 24.98 -22.30 -0.81
CA ILE A 4 25.97 -21.50 -0.07
C ILE A 4 26.98 -22.41 0.62
N ARG A 5 26.56 -23.52 1.22
CA ARG A 5 27.43 -24.49 1.90
C ARG A 5 28.46 -25.18 0.97
N LYS A 6 28.23 -25.16 -0.35
CA LYS A 6 29.24 -25.67 -1.29
C LYS A 6 30.48 -24.78 -1.34
N VAL A 7 30.33 -23.48 -1.18
CA VAL A 7 31.39 -22.48 -1.32
C VAL A 7 31.79 -21.80 0.00
N TRP A 8 30.92 -21.83 1.02
CA TRP A 8 31.16 -21.20 2.31
C TRP A 8 31.03 -22.20 3.45
N LYS A 9 32.14 -22.36 4.24
CA LYS A 9 32.23 -23.29 5.38
C LYS A 9 32.05 -22.60 6.74
N GLY A 10 32.04 -21.28 6.78
CA GLY A 10 31.85 -20.50 7.99
C GLY A 10 30.40 -20.46 8.49
N GLN A 11 30.15 -19.61 9.47
CA GLN A 11 28.78 -19.39 9.99
C GLN A 11 27.88 -18.74 8.97
N ILE A 12 26.60 -19.15 8.98
CA ILE A 12 25.53 -18.58 8.12
C ILE A 12 24.42 -18.09 9.04
N GLY A 13 23.93 -16.90 8.76
CA GLY A 13 22.73 -16.34 9.37
C GLY A 13 21.60 -16.16 8.38
N ILE A 14 20.39 -15.99 8.90
CA ILE A 14 19.19 -15.61 8.13
C ILE A 14 18.54 -14.38 8.76
N HIS A 15 18.17 -13.43 7.90
CA HIS A 15 17.32 -12.30 8.20
C HIS A 15 16.09 -12.37 7.29
N SER A 16 14.92 -12.67 7.86
CA SER A 16 13.69 -12.88 7.09
C SER A 16 12.69 -11.77 7.33
N HIS A 17 12.27 -11.12 6.24
CA HIS A 17 11.13 -10.20 6.25
C HIS A 17 9.81 -10.95 6.11
N ASP A 18 8.74 -10.37 6.68
CA ASP A 18 7.43 -11.03 6.78
C ASP A 18 6.41 -10.55 5.73
N ASN A 19 6.87 -10.24 4.52
CA ASN A 19 6.03 -9.72 3.44
C ASN A 19 4.78 -10.58 3.19
N ILE A 20 4.96 -11.90 3.13
CA ILE A 20 3.89 -12.87 2.83
C ILE A 20 3.59 -13.79 4.02
N GLY A 21 3.92 -13.38 5.25
CA GLY A 21 3.64 -14.15 6.46
C GLY A 21 4.49 -15.42 6.60
N ARG A 22 5.70 -15.46 6.02
CA ARG A 22 6.56 -16.66 6.03
C ARG A 22 7.91 -16.46 6.71
N ALA A 23 8.11 -15.35 7.41
CA ALA A 23 9.41 -15.08 8.03
C ALA A 23 9.76 -16.13 9.08
N LEU A 24 8.82 -16.49 9.96
CA LEU A 24 9.01 -17.55 10.95
C LEU A 24 9.33 -18.89 10.29
N GLN A 25 8.52 -19.32 9.32
CA GLN A 25 8.73 -20.60 8.63
C GLN A 25 10.08 -20.66 7.93
N ASN A 26 10.48 -19.58 7.23
CA ASN A 26 11.78 -19.50 6.57
C ASN A 26 12.93 -19.58 7.57
N SER A 27 12.78 -18.96 8.75
CA SER A 27 13.78 -19.00 9.83
C SER A 27 13.92 -20.40 10.41
N LEU A 28 12.80 -21.08 10.70
CA LEU A 28 12.78 -22.45 11.20
C LEU A 28 13.38 -23.44 10.19
N GLU A 29 13.02 -23.27 8.93
CA GLU A 29 13.58 -24.09 7.85
C GLU A 29 15.09 -23.83 7.69
N GLY A 30 15.51 -22.58 7.83
CA GLY A 30 16.94 -22.23 7.90
C GLY A 30 17.67 -23.00 9.00
N ILE A 31 17.10 -23.05 10.20
CA ILE A 31 17.66 -23.80 11.34
C ILE A 31 17.76 -25.28 11.01
N ASN A 32 16.72 -25.88 10.42
CA ASN A 32 16.71 -27.28 9.98
C ASN A 32 17.83 -27.59 8.96
N PHE A 33 18.22 -26.60 8.16
CA PHE A 33 19.35 -26.68 7.22
C PHE A 33 20.69 -26.25 7.79
N GLY A 34 20.81 -26.11 9.11
CA GLY A 34 22.07 -25.89 9.81
C GLY A 34 22.63 -24.47 9.72
N ILE A 35 21.76 -23.45 9.70
CA ILE A 35 22.22 -22.08 9.95
C ILE A 35 22.57 -21.89 11.42
N ASN A 36 23.44 -20.92 11.69
CA ASN A 36 23.99 -20.66 13.01
C ASN A 36 23.28 -19.48 13.71
N TRP A 37 22.76 -18.53 12.92
CA TRP A 37 22.20 -17.29 13.42
C TRP A 37 20.84 -17.00 12.76
N VAL A 38 19.91 -16.51 13.56
CA VAL A 38 18.59 -16.04 13.11
C VAL A 38 18.35 -14.66 13.68
N ASP A 39 18.09 -13.69 12.81
CA ASP A 39 17.62 -12.38 13.23
C ASP A 39 16.11 -12.42 13.47
N ALA A 40 15.69 -12.00 14.65
CA ALA A 40 14.28 -11.85 15.00
C ALA A 40 14.08 -10.59 15.83
N THR A 41 12.89 -10.04 15.80
CA THR A 41 12.52 -8.84 16.55
C THR A 41 11.22 -9.05 17.31
N VAL A 42 11.09 -8.43 18.49
CA VAL A 42 9.87 -8.53 19.29
C VAL A 42 8.69 -7.96 18.49
N THR A 43 7.59 -8.70 18.44
CA THR A 43 6.40 -8.43 17.60
C THR A 43 6.69 -8.25 16.10
N GLY A 44 7.85 -8.71 15.63
CA GLY A 44 8.30 -8.50 14.27
C GLY A 44 8.65 -7.06 13.94
N MET A 45 9.01 -6.24 14.96
CA MET A 45 9.33 -4.82 14.77
C MET A 45 10.37 -4.64 13.68
N GLY A 46 10.03 -3.83 12.69
CA GLY A 46 10.90 -3.55 11.56
C GLY A 46 10.21 -2.68 10.52
N ARG A 47 10.91 -2.37 9.45
CA ARG A 47 10.37 -1.55 8.37
C ARG A 47 9.26 -2.29 7.62
N GLY A 48 8.14 -1.61 7.35
CA GLY A 48 7.06 -2.11 6.52
C GLY A 48 6.45 -3.42 7.03
N PRO A 49 6.62 -4.54 6.32
CA PRO A 49 6.00 -5.83 6.69
C PRO A 49 6.60 -6.47 7.94
N GLY A 50 7.69 -5.91 8.48
CA GLY A 50 8.36 -6.45 9.65
C GLY A 50 9.24 -7.67 9.36
N ASN A 51 9.64 -8.35 10.45
CA ASN A 51 10.62 -9.43 10.46
C ASN A 51 10.06 -10.67 11.15
N THR A 52 10.88 -11.71 11.27
CA THR A 52 10.59 -12.86 12.14
C THR A 52 10.29 -12.40 13.55
N GLN A 53 9.19 -12.87 14.13
CA GLN A 53 8.76 -12.50 15.49
C GLN A 53 9.51 -13.34 16.53
N THR A 54 10.19 -12.66 17.47
CA THR A 54 11.01 -13.30 18.49
C THR A 54 10.20 -14.24 19.38
N GLU A 55 9.02 -13.80 19.82
CA GLU A 55 8.11 -14.55 20.66
C GLU A 55 7.67 -15.88 20.04
N TYR A 56 7.39 -15.88 18.75
CA TYR A 56 7.01 -17.10 18.03
C TYR A 56 8.21 -18.01 17.77
N LEU A 57 9.34 -17.43 17.39
CA LEU A 57 10.58 -18.20 17.19
C LEU A 57 11.02 -18.91 18.48
N ILE A 58 10.99 -18.19 19.61
CA ILE A 58 11.33 -18.77 20.92
C ILE A 58 10.34 -19.88 21.30
N SER A 59 9.04 -19.65 21.08
CA SER A 59 8.02 -20.67 21.36
C SER A 59 8.26 -21.96 20.58
N GLU A 60 8.56 -21.86 19.28
CA GLU A 60 8.86 -23.02 18.45
C GLU A 60 10.17 -23.75 18.87
N LEU A 61 11.18 -22.99 19.29
CA LEU A 61 12.46 -23.54 19.71
C LEU A 61 12.42 -24.10 21.13
N SER A 62 11.55 -23.63 22.01
CA SER A 62 11.42 -24.13 23.40
C SER A 62 11.01 -25.61 23.42
N ASN A 63 10.20 -26.04 22.48
CA ASN A 63 9.82 -27.44 22.32
C ASN A 63 10.98 -28.35 21.93
N LYS A 64 12.06 -27.78 21.40
CA LYS A 64 13.23 -28.52 20.89
C LYS A 64 14.47 -28.38 21.80
N SER A 65 14.44 -27.51 22.81
CA SER A 65 15.59 -27.21 23.64
C SER A 65 15.19 -26.84 25.06
N ASN A 66 15.73 -27.55 26.05
CA ASN A 66 15.57 -27.26 27.48
C ASN A 66 16.27 -25.96 27.93
N LYS A 67 16.92 -25.22 27.01
CA LYS A 67 17.63 -23.98 27.35
C LYS A 67 16.69 -22.79 27.52
N ILE A 68 15.51 -22.82 26.90
CA ILE A 68 14.51 -21.75 26.98
C ILE A 68 13.51 -22.14 28.08
N LYS A 69 13.58 -21.43 29.20
CA LYS A 69 12.81 -21.78 30.42
C LYS A 69 11.38 -21.19 30.40
N SER A 70 11.16 -20.03 29.81
CA SER A 70 9.86 -19.37 29.80
C SER A 70 9.76 -18.32 28.71
N ILE A 71 8.57 -18.19 28.11
CA ILE A 71 8.19 -17.13 27.16
C ILE A 71 7.53 -15.93 27.88
N PHE A 72 7.07 -16.10 29.13
CA PHE A 72 6.29 -15.09 29.82
C PHE A 72 6.96 -13.70 29.89
N PRO A 73 8.28 -13.57 30.17
CA PRO A 73 8.92 -12.25 30.20
C PRO A 73 8.81 -11.48 28.88
N ILE A 74 8.80 -12.17 27.73
CA ILE A 74 8.61 -11.53 26.44
C ILE A 74 7.16 -11.09 26.26
N ILE A 75 6.19 -11.88 26.71
CA ILE A 75 4.77 -11.51 26.65
C ILE A 75 4.52 -10.26 27.48
N GLU A 76 5.02 -10.20 28.72
CA GLU A 76 4.93 -9.00 29.56
C GLU A 76 5.53 -7.75 28.90
N LEU A 77 6.69 -7.92 28.25
CA LEU A 77 7.35 -6.85 27.51
C LEU A 77 6.48 -6.35 26.34
N ILE A 78 5.86 -7.28 25.59
CA ILE A 78 4.97 -6.99 24.48
C ILE A 78 3.76 -6.19 24.97
N GLU A 79 3.09 -6.67 26.00
CA GLU A 79 1.89 -6.01 26.54
C GLU A 79 2.20 -4.61 27.07
N LYS A 80 3.32 -4.48 27.79
CA LYS A 80 3.69 -3.22 28.42
C LYS A 80 4.14 -2.14 27.43
N TYR A 81 4.88 -2.52 26.38
CA TYR A 81 5.55 -1.55 25.52
C TYR A 81 5.25 -1.72 24.03
N PHE A 82 5.39 -2.96 23.51
CA PHE A 82 5.42 -3.17 22.05
C PHE A 82 4.06 -3.02 21.39
N ASN A 83 2.96 -3.38 22.05
CA ASN A 83 1.62 -3.23 21.50
C ASN A 83 1.31 -1.76 21.17
N LYS A 84 1.58 -0.85 22.09
CA LYS A 84 1.39 0.60 21.88
C LYS A 84 2.30 1.15 20.78
N MET A 85 3.55 0.67 20.72
CA MET A 85 4.46 1.07 19.64
C MET A 85 3.99 0.54 18.29
N LYS A 86 3.51 -0.69 18.23
CA LYS A 86 2.99 -1.29 17.00
C LYS A 86 1.77 -0.56 16.47
N GLU A 87 0.85 -0.18 17.35
CA GLU A 87 -0.29 0.67 17.00
C GLU A 87 0.14 2.03 16.43
N LYS A 88 1.15 2.66 17.04
CA LYS A 88 1.65 3.98 16.63
C LYS A 88 2.41 3.93 15.31
N TYR A 89 3.30 2.95 15.14
CA TYR A 89 4.24 2.90 14.00
C TYR A 89 3.82 1.94 12.88
N GLN A 90 2.77 1.13 13.09
CA GLN A 90 2.09 0.33 12.08
C GLN A 90 3.01 -0.65 11.32
N TRP A 91 4.00 -1.28 11.98
CA TRP A 91 4.78 -2.34 11.35
C TRP A 91 4.03 -3.67 11.34
N GLY A 92 4.42 -4.55 10.44
CA GLY A 92 3.88 -5.90 10.30
C GLY A 92 3.20 -6.12 8.95
N THR A 93 2.98 -7.38 8.63
CA THR A 93 2.34 -7.74 7.37
C THR A 93 0.87 -7.30 7.35
N ASN A 94 0.40 -6.96 6.17
CA ASN A 94 -0.99 -6.64 5.88
C ASN A 94 -1.31 -7.09 4.44
N PRO A 95 -2.59 -7.05 3.98
CA PRO A 95 -2.96 -7.51 2.64
C PRO A 95 -2.18 -6.85 1.51
N TYR A 96 -1.78 -5.59 1.64
CA TYR A 96 -1.02 -4.88 0.61
C TYR A 96 0.43 -5.35 0.54
N TYR A 97 1.10 -5.55 1.69
CA TYR A 97 2.43 -6.15 1.74
C TYR A 97 2.42 -7.58 1.24
N PHE A 98 1.38 -8.35 1.58
CA PHE A 98 1.21 -9.71 1.06
C PHE A 98 1.12 -9.73 -0.47
N LEU A 99 0.29 -8.88 -1.06
CA LEU A 99 0.17 -8.74 -2.52
C LEU A 99 1.49 -8.29 -3.15
N SER A 100 2.19 -7.33 -2.55
CA SER A 100 3.49 -6.87 -3.05
C SER A 100 4.51 -8.01 -3.08
N GLY A 101 4.60 -8.78 -2.00
CA GLY A 101 5.49 -9.95 -1.94
C GLY A 101 5.12 -11.03 -2.94
N LYS A 102 3.81 -11.32 -3.11
CA LYS A 102 3.30 -12.29 -4.08
C LYS A 102 3.62 -11.89 -5.52
N PHE A 103 3.59 -10.61 -5.83
CA PHE A 103 3.84 -10.09 -7.19
C PHE A 103 5.30 -9.65 -7.42
N GLY A 104 6.18 -9.85 -6.45
CA GLY A 104 7.59 -9.46 -6.57
C GLY A 104 7.79 -7.94 -6.59
N ILE A 105 6.88 -7.17 -5.99
CA ILE A 105 6.96 -5.72 -5.87
C ILE A 105 7.73 -5.37 -4.60
N HIS A 106 8.67 -4.42 -4.69
CA HIS A 106 9.44 -3.99 -3.52
C HIS A 106 8.53 -3.32 -2.47
N PRO A 107 8.58 -3.74 -1.18
CA PRO A 107 7.62 -3.32 -0.14
C PRO A 107 7.65 -1.82 0.16
N THR A 108 8.73 -1.12 -0.16
CA THR A 108 8.83 0.33 0.02
C THR A 108 7.75 1.09 -0.78
N TYR A 109 7.35 0.59 -1.95
CA TYR A 109 6.26 1.23 -2.69
C TYR A 109 4.96 1.24 -1.89
N ILE A 110 4.64 0.14 -1.22
CA ILE A 110 3.46 0.05 -0.34
C ILE A 110 3.61 1.00 0.85
N GLN A 111 4.78 1.03 1.46
CA GLN A 111 5.06 1.88 2.61
C GLN A 111 4.88 3.37 2.27
N ASP A 112 5.42 3.81 1.14
CA ASP A 112 5.29 5.20 0.68
C ASP A 112 3.84 5.58 0.41
N MET A 113 3.09 4.70 -0.28
CA MET A 113 1.68 4.96 -0.57
C MET A 113 0.82 5.00 0.70
N LEU A 114 1.08 4.13 1.69
CA LEU A 114 0.42 4.18 2.98
C LEU A 114 0.75 5.46 3.76
N SER A 115 2.01 5.89 3.75
CA SER A 115 2.44 7.14 4.41
C SER A 115 1.86 8.40 3.76
N LEU A 116 1.56 8.34 2.48
CA LEU A 116 0.90 9.41 1.71
C LEU A 116 -0.63 9.34 1.75
N ASN A 117 -1.19 8.47 2.59
CA ASN A 117 -2.63 8.29 2.78
C ASN A 117 -3.41 7.98 1.49
N TYR A 118 -2.84 7.17 0.60
CA TYR A 118 -3.57 6.70 -0.59
C TYR A 118 -4.80 5.92 -0.18
N SER A 119 -5.91 6.16 -0.85
CA SER A 119 -7.12 5.39 -0.65
C SER A 119 -6.92 3.91 -1.04
N ARG A 120 -7.78 3.04 -0.51
CA ARG A 120 -7.77 1.62 -0.83
C ARG A 120 -7.80 1.36 -2.35
N LYS A 121 -8.58 2.11 -3.11
CA LYS A 121 -8.67 1.97 -4.57
C LYS A 121 -7.37 2.34 -5.26
N GLU A 122 -6.76 3.43 -4.84
CA GLU A 122 -5.48 3.89 -5.37
C GLU A 122 -4.36 2.90 -5.08
N LEU A 123 -4.30 2.35 -3.86
CA LEU A 123 -3.33 1.31 -3.49
C LEU A 123 -3.45 0.08 -4.38
N LEU A 124 -4.66 -0.45 -4.58
CA LEU A 124 -4.87 -1.63 -5.41
C LEU A 124 -4.55 -1.37 -6.88
N ALA A 125 -4.94 -0.21 -7.42
CA ALA A 125 -4.61 0.19 -8.78
C ALA A 125 -3.09 0.34 -8.98
N ALA A 126 -2.40 0.92 -8.01
CA ALA A 126 -0.94 1.07 -8.03
C ALA A 126 -0.24 -0.30 -7.99
N ILE A 127 -0.70 -1.23 -7.15
CA ILE A 127 -0.14 -2.59 -7.08
C ILE A 127 -0.27 -3.30 -8.44
N GLU A 128 -1.42 -3.20 -9.11
CA GLU A 128 -1.60 -3.81 -10.44
C GLU A 128 -0.64 -3.21 -11.49
N GLN A 129 -0.42 -1.90 -11.47
CA GLN A 129 0.53 -1.25 -12.37
C GLN A 129 1.99 -1.63 -12.06
N LEU A 130 2.37 -1.62 -10.79
CA LEU A 130 3.72 -2.04 -10.37
C LEU A 130 4.01 -3.49 -10.70
N LYS A 131 3.01 -4.37 -10.64
CA LYS A 131 3.11 -5.76 -11.09
C LYS A 131 3.42 -5.86 -12.59
N LEU A 132 2.75 -5.06 -13.42
CA LEU A 132 2.98 -5.03 -14.87
C LEU A 132 4.36 -4.47 -15.24
N SER A 133 4.87 -3.52 -14.45
CA SER A 133 6.19 -2.90 -14.66
C SER A 133 7.38 -3.70 -14.10
N GLY A 134 7.13 -4.82 -13.41
CA GLY A 134 8.18 -5.63 -12.81
C GLY A 134 8.97 -4.91 -11.72
N ALA A 135 8.32 -4.17 -10.84
CA ALA A 135 8.87 -3.28 -9.83
C ALA A 135 9.56 -4.03 -8.66
N SER A 136 10.46 -4.96 -8.96
CA SER A 136 11.20 -5.76 -7.95
C SER A 136 12.28 -4.97 -7.23
N ARG A 137 12.77 -3.87 -7.82
CA ARG A 137 13.70 -2.93 -7.21
C ARG A 137 13.01 -1.59 -7.01
N TYR A 138 13.26 -0.99 -5.83
CA TYR A 138 12.71 0.32 -5.54
C TYR A 138 13.42 1.42 -6.36
N LYS A 139 12.62 2.26 -7.04
CA LYS A 139 13.04 3.47 -7.73
C LYS A 139 12.12 4.59 -7.32
N VAL A 140 12.68 5.68 -6.75
CA VAL A 140 11.92 6.81 -6.20
C VAL A 140 10.90 7.38 -7.16
N ASP A 141 11.26 7.46 -8.45
CA ASP A 141 10.40 8.05 -9.48
C ASP A 141 9.49 7.04 -10.19
N LEU A 142 9.57 5.74 -9.87
CA LEU A 142 8.85 4.72 -10.63
C LEU A 142 7.34 4.89 -10.48
N VAL A 143 6.86 5.15 -9.26
CA VAL A 143 5.42 5.38 -9.02
C VAL A 143 4.91 6.56 -9.85
N ARG A 144 5.70 7.63 -9.97
CA ARG A 144 5.33 8.80 -10.79
C ARG A 144 5.54 8.56 -12.29
N SER A 145 6.66 7.97 -12.68
CA SER A 145 7.07 7.85 -14.08
C SER A 145 6.34 6.71 -14.83
N GLU A 146 6.09 5.57 -14.17
CA GLU A 146 5.35 4.47 -14.81
C GLU A 146 3.87 4.82 -15.00
N PHE A 147 3.27 5.56 -14.05
CA PHE A 147 1.92 6.08 -14.26
C PHE A 147 1.85 7.10 -15.41
N GLN A 148 2.93 7.86 -15.65
CA GLN A 148 3.01 8.77 -16.80
C GLN A 148 3.27 8.03 -18.12
N LYS A 149 4.02 6.90 -18.11
CA LYS A 149 4.35 6.13 -19.31
C LYS A 149 3.27 5.15 -19.73
N THR A 150 2.58 4.53 -18.75
CA THR A 150 1.61 3.45 -19.04
C THR A 150 0.32 3.98 -19.66
N VAL A 151 0.00 5.24 -19.41
CA VAL A 151 -1.09 5.92 -20.06
C VAL A 151 -0.52 6.71 -21.23
N LYS A 152 -0.22 6.06 -22.36
CA LYS A 152 -0.25 6.76 -23.66
C LYS A 152 -1.70 7.21 -23.90
N LEU A 153 -2.14 8.20 -23.14
CA LEU A 153 -3.40 8.88 -23.38
C LEU A 153 -3.31 9.40 -24.81
N LYS A 154 -4.12 8.84 -25.70
CA LYS A 154 -4.37 9.48 -27.00
C LYS A 154 -4.72 10.92 -26.67
N LYS A 155 -4.01 11.86 -27.29
CA LYS A 155 -4.25 13.28 -27.11
C LYS A 155 -5.74 13.54 -27.38
N GLY A 156 -6.48 13.87 -26.33
CA GLY A 156 -7.92 14.12 -26.48
C GLY A 156 -8.17 15.37 -27.31
N THR A 157 -9.32 15.44 -27.92
CA THR A 157 -9.74 16.60 -28.72
C THR A 157 -10.41 17.68 -27.85
N TRP A 158 -10.66 17.38 -26.56
CA TRP A 158 -11.25 18.33 -25.63
C TRP A 158 -10.28 19.46 -25.27
N SER A 159 -10.76 20.71 -25.32
CA SER A 159 -9.98 21.88 -24.93
C SER A 159 -10.76 22.72 -23.90
N PRO A 160 -10.11 23.18 -22.83
CA PRO A 160 -10.73 24.07 -21.84
C PRO A 160 -11.14 25.43 -22.43
N THR A 161 -10.62 25.79 -23.60
CA THR A 161 -11.05 26.98 -24.32
C THR A 161 -12.55 26.95 -24.71
N ASN A 162 -13.12 25.77 -24.87
CA ASN A 162 -14.54 25.59 -25.11
C ASN A 162 -15.41 25.99 -23.90
N LEU A 163 -14.83 26.03 -22.68
CA LEU A 163 -15.50 26.50 -21.48
C LEU A 163 -15.69 28.03 -21.46
N ARG A 164 -14.88 28.78 -22.22
CA ARG A 164 -14.99 30.27 -22.30
C ARG A 164 -16.34 30.73 -22.81
N LYS A 165 -17.07 29.87 -23.49
CA LYS A 165 -18.44 30.17 -23.99
C LYS A 165 -19.52 29.98 -22.91
N LYS A 166 -19.19 29.39 -21.76
CA LYS A 166 -20.07 29.19 -20.62
C LYS A 166 -19.88 30.34 -19.64
N LYS A 167 -20.99 30.97 -19.18
CA LYS A 167 -20.92 32.08 -18.24
C LYS A 167 -20.39 31.68 -16.87
N ASP A 168 -20.81 30.50 -16.38
CA ASP A 168 -20.44 30.02 -15.05
C ASP A 168 -19.87 28.60 -15.12
N VAL A 169 -18.73 28.38 -14.44
CA VAL A 169 -18.12 27.06 -14.25
C VAL A 169 -18.12 26.76 -12.76
N PHE A 170 -18.74 25.65 -12.37
CA PHE A 170 -18.85 25.21 -11.00
C PHE A 170 -17.89 24.05 -10.76
N LEU A 171 -16.85 24.26 -9.90
CA LEU A 171 -15.87 23.24 -9.58
C LEU A 171 -16.27 22.50 -8.31
N LEU A 172 -16.41 21.19 -8.39
CA LEU A 172 -16.70 20.32 -7.27
C LEU A 172 -15.42 19.61 -6.84
N ALA A 173 -14.92 19.94 -5.64
CA ALA A 173 -13.81 19.23 -5.00
C ALA A 173 -14.35 18.14 -4.07
N SER A 174 -13.57 17.10 -3.79
CA SER A 174 -13.96 15.94 -2.96
C SER A 174 -13.81 16.18 -1.44
N GLY A 175 -14.12 17.39 -0.95
CA GLY A 175 -14.09 17.70 0.48
C GLY A 175 -15.32 17.19 1.23
N PRO A 176 -15.24 17.02 2.59
CA PRO A 176 -16.36 16.55 3.41
C PRO A 176 -17.63 17.38 3.25
N SER A 177 -17.50 18.70 3.16
CA SER A 177 -18.59 19.64 2.98
C SER A 177 -19.46 19.38 1.74
N LEU A 178 -18.92 18.67 0.72
CA LEU A 178 -19.69 18.29 -0.43
C LEU A 178 -20.79 17.28 -0.09
N THR A 179 -20.55 16.41 0.87
CA THR A 179 -21.54 15.45 1.37
C THR A 179 -22.56 16.15 2.27
N ASP A 180 -22.07 17.06 3.12
CA ASP A 180 -22.91 17.78 4.10
C ASP A 180 -23.93 18.71 3.44
N TYR A 181 -23.55 19.35 2.31
CA TYR A 181 -24.38 20.29 1.56
C TYR A 181 -24.82 19.75 0.20
N LYS A 182 -24.95 18.44 0.08
CA LYS A 182 -25.28 17.77 -1.19
C LYS A 182 -26.56 18.31 -1.81
N ASP A 183 -27.64 18.35 -1.05
CA ASP A 183 -28.99 18.70 -1.54
C ASP A 183 -29.05 20.15 -1.99
N GLU A 184 -28.40 21.06 -1.26
CA GLU A 184 -28.32 22.48 -1.62
C GLU A 184 -27.51 22.70 -2.89
N ILE A 185 -26.40 21.95 -3.03
CA ILE A 185 -25.55 22.01 -4.22
C ILE A 185 -26.30 21.48 -5.44
N GLU A 186 -26.98 20.35 -5.35
CA GLU A 186 -27.76 19.76 -6.43
C GLU A 186 -28.91 20.69 -6.83
N LYS A 187 -29.58 21.32 -5.87
CA LYS A 187 -30.61 22.32 -6.09
C LYS A 187 -30.09 23.58 -6.79
N TYR A 188 -28.90 24.05 -6.35
CA TYR A 188 -28.23 25.18 -7.00
C TYR A 188 -27.88 24.87 -8.46
N ILE A 189 -27.27 23.70 -8.72
CA ILE A 189 -26.89 23.28 -10.07
C ILE A 189 -28.10 23.15 -10.97
N SER A 190 -29.18 22.55 -10.47
CA SER A 190 -30.43 22.35 -11.23
C SER A 190 -31.08 23.67 -11.60
N LYS A 191 -31.06 24.66 -10.70
CA LYS A 191 -31.64 25.99 -10.89
C LYS A 191 -30.84 26.86 -11.85
N ASN A 192 -29.50 26.93 -11.64
CA ASN A 192 -28.64 27.89 -12.33
C ASN A 192 -27.96 27.31 -13.57
N LYS A 193 -27.96 25.98 -13.72
CA LYS A 193 -27.38 25.22 -14.85
C LYS A 193 -25.95 25.65 -15.22
N PRO A 194 -25.01 25.76 -14.26
CA PRO A 194 -23.64 26.06 -14.56
C PRO A 194 -23.01 24.88 -15.30
N TYR A 195 -21.82 25.08 -15.88
CA TYR A 195 -21.01 23.97 -16.36
C TYR A 195 -20.24 23.33 -15.19
N VAL A 196 -20.63 22.11 -14.81
CA VAL A 196 -20.14 21.44 -13.60
C VAL A 196 -18.93 20.60 -13.93
N VAL A 197 -17.82 20.84 -13.25
CA VAL A 197 -16.59 20.07 -13.35
C VAL A 197 -16.28 19.44 -11.99
N ALA A 198 -16.21 18.12 -11.94
CA ALA A 198 -15.81 17.40 -10.74
C ALA A 198 -14.30 17.08 -10.76
N LEU A 199 -13.62 17.34 -9.65
CA LEU A 199 -12.23 16.97 -9.45
C LEU A 199 -12.20 15.53 -8.92
N ASN A 200 -11.56 14.64 -9.66
CA ASN A 200 -11.57 13.19 -9.44
C ASN A 200 -13.01 12.60 -9.55
N THR A 201 -13.19 11.37 -9.10
CA THR A 201 -14.51 10.73 -9.05
C THR A 201 -15.27 11.19 -7.81
N ASN A 202 -16.14 12.12 -7.98
CA ASN A 202 -17.02 12.60 -6.91
C ASN A 202 -18.32 11.81 -6.90
N VAL A 203 -18.47 10.92 -5.93
CA VAL A 203 -19.66 10.07 -5.78
C VAL A 203 -20.80 10.73 -4.98
N ALA A 204 -20.57 11.88 -4.34
CA ALA A 204 -21.59 12.54 -3.51
C ALA A 204 -22.70 13.21 -4.33
N ILE A 205 -22.35 13.81 -5.47
CA ILE A 205 -23.29 14.51 -6.35
C ILE A 205 -23.82 13.59 -7.45
N ASN A 206 -25.07 13.75 -7.82
CA ASN A 206 -25.69 12.99 -8.90
C ASN A 206 -24.90 13.17 -10.21
N LYS A 207 -24.43 12.05 -10.77
CA LYS A 207 -23.62 12.03 -12.00
C LYS A 207 -24.25 12.79 -13.17
N LYS A 208 -25.58 12.76 -13.29
CA LYS A 208 -26.30 13.46 -14.36
C LYS A 208 -26.15 14.98 -14.31
N LEU A 209 -25.72 15.52 -13.17
CA LEU A 209 -25.46 16.95 -12.99
C LEU A 209 -24.02 17.36 -13.31
N ILE A 210 -23.14 16.40 -13.58
CA ILE A 210 -21.71 16.63 -13.83
C ILE A 210 -21.46 16.61 -15.33
N ASN A 211 -20.87 17.68 -15.86
CA ASN A 211 -20.58 17.82 -17.29
C ASN A 211 -19.19 17.32 -17.65
N ALA A 212 -18.21 17.38 -16.73
CA ALA A 212 -16.87 16.92 -16.97
C ALA A 212 -16.19 16.47 -15.67
N TYR A 213 -15.24 15.55 -15.81
CA TYR A 213 -14.35 15.13 -14.73
C TYR A 213 -12.91 15.54 -15.07
N VAL A 214 -12.16 16.00 -14.07
CA VAL A 214 -10.73 16.33 -14.19
C VAL A 214 -9.96 15.58 -13.12
N ALA A 215 -8.95 14.83 -13.50
CA ALA A 215 -8.02 14.17 -12.61
C ALA A 215 -6.58 14.54 -12.98
N CYS A 216 -5.83 15.08 -12.02
CA CYS A 216 -4.43 15.42 -12.21
C CYS A 216 -3.48 14.27 -11.83
N ASN A 217 -3.94 13.36 -10.97
CA ASN A 217 -3.16 12.22 -10.54
C ASN A 217 -3.49 11.00 -11.41
N PRO A 218 -2.52 10.44 -12.16
CA PRO A 218 -2.75 9.26 -12.99
C PRO A 218 -3.27 8.05 -12.21
N ILE A 219 -2.91 7.91 -10.93
CA ILE A 219 -3.40 6.82 -10.08
C ILE A 219 -4.91 6.90 -9.89
N ASN A 220 -5.46 8.10 -9.68
CA ASN A 220 -6.89 8.29 -9.55
C ASN A 220 -7.63 7.92 -10.84
N LEU A 221 -7.04 8.25 -12.00
CA LEU A 221 -7.58 7.84 -13.30
C LEU A 221 -7.64 6.31 -13.43
N ILE A 222 -6.59 5.61 -13.03
CA ILE A 222 -6.52 4.13 -13.11
C ILE A 222 -7.48 3.49 -12.11
N ALA A 223 -7.50 3.97 -10.88
CA ALA A 223 -8.36 3.45 -9.82
C ALA A 223 -9.85 3.51 -10.16
N ASP A 224 -10.24 4.54 -10.91
CA ASP A 224 -11.64 4.82 -11.27
C ASP A 224 -11.91 4.71 -12.78
N LEU A 225 -11.08 3.95 -13.52
CA LEU A 225 -11.17 3.88 -14.99
C LEU A 225 -12.57 3.53 -15.52
N ASN A 226 -13.26 2.62 -14.83
CA ASN A 226 -14.62 2.23 -15.22
C ASN A 226 -15.65 3.35 -14.99
N HIS A 227 -15.36 4.29 -14.12
CA HIS A 227 -16.22 5.45 -13.87
C HIS A 227 -16.10 6.49 -14.98
N TYR A 228 -14.91 6.62 -15.60
CA TYR A 228 -14.66 7.57 -16.69
C TYR A 228 -15.05 7.04 -18.08
N LYS A 229 -15.38 5.75 -18.20
CA LYS A 229 -15.79 5.13 -19.47
C LYS A 229 -17.29 5.24 -19.77
N ASN A 230 -18.09 5.65 -18.80
CA ASN A 230 -19.53 5.85 -18.88
C ASN A 230 -19.87 7.37 -18.81
#